data_ca5352ce3a4b2a3b9f3ebfd335e0f0d3
#
_entry.id   ca5352ce3a4b2a3b9f3ebfd335e0f0d3
#
_cell.length_a   1.000
_cell.length_b   1.000
_cell.length_c   1.000
_cell.angle_alpha   90.00
_cell.angle_beta   90.00
_cell.angle_gamma   90.00
#
_symmetry.space_group_name_H-M   'P 1'
#
loop_
_entity.id
_entity.type
_entity.pdbx_description
1 polymer ?
#
loop_
_entity_poly.entity_id
_entity_poly.type
_entity_poly.pdbx_seq_one_letter_code
_entity_poly.pdbx_strand_id
1 'polypeptide(L)'
;MRKLAYLLLGALTLALADSHALAQSADTPAPQPYTRIANPDTNVVQLQIALRKFVPIQNTGPTIWLASVMHVGELAYYQALQHFLDAQTVVLYEGINPDAHPHHVHDPLPAAPPAGTNGDYSMQSALARSLGLVFQLDAIDYDRTNFLNSDLSVLQIQNIMAEGRPLVANGGTNAPFDVLLQIMDGSSFLGSIFKIGLQFIADSPQLQAVAKLTLIEAVGRLKGDLSDVQGLPPDWKKLIQVLIQARNQNLMTDLSAELKKIPPSGSIAVFYGTGHMDDLEKRVTSNLHYHTTEDIWLPAFSVDLQKSGITPAEAQWMQKLVQGQMDQMQRR
;
A
#
# COMPACT_ATOMS: atom_id res chain seq x y z
N MET A 1 -2.87 -29.70 12.21
CA MET A 1 -3.25 -28.62 11.27
C MET A 1 -3.65 -27.32 12.00
N ARG A 2 -4.56 -27.34 13.00
CA ARG A 2 -4.94 -26.11 13.75
C ARG A 2 -3.77 -25.37 14.42
N LYS A 3 -2.77 -26.07 14.96
CA LYS A 3 -1.59 -25.42 15.61
C LYS A 3 -0.61 -24.75 14.63
N LEU A 4 -0.56 -25.17 13.37
CA LEU A 4 0.30 -24.57 12.33
C LEU A 4 -0.28 -23.23 11.84
N ALA A 5 -1.62 -23.12 11.74
CA ALA A 5 -2.31 -21.87 11.43
C ALA A 5 -2.02 -20.76 12.45
N TYR A 6 -1.85 -21.11 13.71
CA TYR A 6 -1.53 -20.16 14.78
C TYR A 6 -0.08 -19.64 14.72
N LEU A 7 0.87 -20.47 14.25
CA LEU A 7 2.27 -20.05 14.08
C LEU A 7 2.45 -19.10 12.89
N LEU A 8 1.70 -19.29 11.82
CA LEU A 8 1.70 -18.39 10.67
C LEU A 8 1.01 -17.04 10.98
N LEU A 9 -0.02 -17.05 11.83
CA LEU A 9 -0.66 -15.82 12.32
C LEU A 9 0.33 -14.97 13.13
N GLY A 10 1.18 -15.59 13.95
CA GLY A 10 2.19 -14.91 14.77
C GLY A 10 3.30 -14.24 13.96
N ALA A 11 3.67 -14.80 12.81
CA ALA A 11 4.73 -14.25 11.96
C ALA A 11 4.28 -13.03 11.13
N LEU A 12 3.00 -12.97 10.75
CA LEU A 12 2.45 -11.85 9.98
C LEU A 12 2.23 -10.60 10.85
N THR A 13 2.06 -10.78 12.16
CA THR A 13 1.79 -9.69 13.12
C THR A 13 3.06 -9.08 13.75
N LEU A 14 4.23 -9.71 13.60
CA LEU A 14 5.49 -9.21 14.18
C LEU A 14 6.08 -7.99 13.46
N ALA A 15 5.56 -7.62 12.30
CA ALA A 15 6.07 -6.51 11.49
C ALA A 15 5.39 -5.15 11.78
N LEU A 16 4.40 -5.10 12.69
CA LEU A 16 3.62 -3.88 12.97
C LEU A 16 3.73 -3.52 14.45
N ALA A 17 4.73 -2.75 14.83
CA ALA A 17 4.92 -2.28 16.20
C ALA A 17 4.63 -0.77 16.37
N ASP A 18 3.85 -0.48 17.40
CA ASP A 18 3.76 0.72 18.25
C ASP A 18 3.50 2.13 17.63
N SER A 19 2.27 2.61 17.82
CA SER A 19 1.94 4.03 17.64
C SER A 19 1.31 4.60 18.92
N HIS A 20 1.96 5.55 19.59
CA HIS A 20 1.38 6.34 20.68
C HIS A 20 0.82 7.66 20.14
N ALA A 21 -0.41 7.95 20.53
CA ALA A 21 -1.11 9.20 20.24
C ALA A 21 -0.51 10.37 21.04
N LEU A 22 -0.05 11.42 20.33
CA LEU A 22 0.16 12.74 20.92
C LEU A 22 -1.17 13.50 20.92
N ALA A 23 -1.42 14.22 22.00
CA ALA A 23 -2.61 15.04 22.20
C ALA A 23 -2.84 15.99 21.03
N GLN A 24 -3.93 15.79 20.30
CA GLN A 24 -4.37 16.67 19.22
C GLN A 24 -5.00 17.93 19.80
N SER A 25 -4.60 19.10 19.29
CA SER A 25 -5.35 20.32 19.43
C SER A 25 -6.75 20.15 18.82
N ALA A 26 -7.78 20.41 19.60
CA ALA A 26 -9.17 20.32 19.20
C ALA A 26 -9.46 21.34 18.09
N ASP A 27 -9.77 20.88 16.86
CA ASP A 27 -10.70 21.50 15.90
C ASP A 27 -10.57 20.97 14.46
N THR A 28 -9.64 20.03 14.17
CA THR A 28 -9.63 19.40 12.85
C THR A 28 -10.17 17.98 13.00
N PRO A 29 -11.23 17.57 12.29
CA PRO A 29 -11.67 16.18 12.29
C PRO A 29 -10.51 15.28 11.91
N ALA A 30 -10.31 14.19 12.65
CA ALA A 30 -9.28 13.23 12.32
C ALA A 30 -9.50 12.73 10.87
N PRO A 31 -8.43 12.61 10.04
CA PRO A 31 -8.56 12.10 8.69
C PRO A 31 -9.30 10.77 8.70
N GLN A 32 -10.25 10.63 7.79
CA GLN A 32 -10.97 9.35 7.65
C GLN A 32 -10.01 8.33 7.04
N PRO A 33 -10.00 7.07 7.51
CA PRO A 33 -9.10 6.07 6.96
C PRO A 33 -9.39 5.82 5.47
N TYR A 34 -8.36 5.42 4.72
CA TYR A 34 -8.47 5.01 3.31
C TYR A 34 -8.82 3.52 3.14
N THR A 35 -8.94 2.81 4.26
CA THR A 35 -9.35 1.42 4.31
C THR A 35 -10.54 1.26 5.25
N ARG A 36 -11.44 0.35 4.92
CA ARG A 36 -12.50 -0.06 5.83
C ARG A 36 -12.90 -1.52 5.64
N ILE A 37 -13.44 -2.10 6.70
CA ILE A 37 -14.12 -3.39 6.64
C ILE A 37 -15.58 -3.13 6.32
N ALA A 38 -16.11 -3.84 5.33
CA ALA A 38 -17.51 -3.78 4.96
C ALA A 38 -18.13 -5.19 4.95
N ASN A 39 -19.40 -5.26 5.33
CA ASN A 39 -20.19 -6.49 5.32
C ASN A 39 -21.41 -6.24 4.42
N PRO A 40 -21.29 -6.42 3.09
CA PRO A 40 -22.40 -6.18 2.16
C PRO A 40 -23.58 -7.12 2.40
N ASP A 41 -23.32 -8.29 2.98
CA ASP A 41 -24.33 -9.19 3.54
C ASP A 41 -23.79 -9.94 4.77
N THR A 42 -24.59 -10.82 5.36
CA THR A 42 -24.27 -11.54 6.62
C THR A 42 -23.11 -12.53 6.48
N ASN A 43 -22.80 -12.96 5.27
CA ASN A 43 -21.78 -13.99 5.00
C ASN A 43 -20.54 -13.45 4.31
N VAL A 44 -20.54 -12.19 3.89
CA VAL A 44 -19.41 -11.60 3.14
C VAL A 44 -18.71 -10.53 3.96
N VAL A 45 -17.40 -10.68 4.11
CA VAL A 45 -16.52 -9.68 4.71
C VAL A 45 -15.60 -9.15 3.62
N GLN A 46 -15.53 -7.82 3.46
CA GLN A 46 -14.74 -7.16 2.42
C GLN A 46 -13.74 -6.18 3.03
N LEU A 47 -12.55 -6.12 2.44
CA LEU A 47 -11.69 -4.94 2.54
C LEU A 47 -12.08 -3.96 1.43
N GLN A 48 -12.42 -2.75 1.79
CA GLN A 48 -12.69 -1.68 0.83
C GLN A 48 -11.63 -0.59 0.94
N ILE A 49 -11.26 -0.05 -0.22
CA ILE A 49 -10.23 0.99 -0.39
C ILE A 49 -10.89 2.23 -0.97
N ALA A 50 -10.53 3.41 -0.42
CA ALA A 50 -11.10 4.68 -0.84
C ALA A 50 -10.35 5.30 -2.02
N LEU A 51 -11.12 5.86 -2.95
CA LEU A 51 -10.68 6.91 -3.87
C LEU A 51 -11.31 8.21 -3.37
N ARG A 52 -10.48 9.11 -2.85
CA ARG A 52 -10.96 10.35 -2.18
C ARG A 52 -10.75 11.56 -3.05
N LYS A 53 -11.84 12.31 -3.26
CA LYS A 53 -11.88 13.52 -4.09
C LYS A 53 -11.60 14.77 -3.27
N PHE A 54 -10.77 15.62 -3.84
CA PHE A 54 -10.44 16.94 -3.31
C PHE A 54 -10.72 18.01 -4.34
N VAL A 55 -11.31 19.11 -3.90
CA VAL A 55 -11.54 20.30 -4.72
C VAL A 55 -10.89 21.52 -4.05
N PRO A 56 -10.44 22.51 -4.85
CA PRO A 56 -9.80 23.69 -4.28
C PRO A 56 -10.80 24.53 -3.47
N ILE A 57 -10.36 25.05 -2.33
CA ILE A 57 -11.22 25.88 -1.46
C ILE A 57 -11.74 27.13 -2.21
N GLN A 58 -10.94 27.69 -3.12
CA GLN A 58 -11.32 28.87 -3.89
C GLN A 58 -12.12 28.53 -5.18
N ASN A 59 -12.57 27.30 -5.34
CA ASN A 59 -13.34 26.79 -6.50
C ASN A 59 -12.70 27.05 -7.88
N THR A 60 -11.41 27.32 -7.94
CA THR A 60 -10.65 27.53 -9.19
C THR A 60 -9.46 26.60 -9.23
N GLY A 61 -9.55 25.56 -10.05
CA GLY A 61 -8.48 24.58 -10.23
C GLY A 61 -9.01 23.18 -10.54
N PRO A 62 -8.15 22.27 -11.04
CA PRO A 62 -8.53 20.91 -11.34
C PRO A 62 -8.85 20.12 -10.06
N THR A 63 -9.60 19.05 -10.22
CA THR A 63 -9.89 18.11 -9.12
C THR A 63 -8.66 17.24 -8.85
N ILE A 64 -8.37 16.95 -7.59
CA ILE A 64 -7.39 15.94 -7.17
C ILE A 64 -8.14 14.73 -6.62
N TRP A 65 -7.73 13.54 -7.03
CA TRP A 65 -8.14 12.28 -6.43
C TRP A 65 -6.95 11.60 -5.76
N LEU A 66 -7.02 11.34 -4.48
CA LEU A 66 -6.10 10.41 -3.83
C LEU A 66 -6.67 8.99 -4.04
N ALA A 67 -6.14 8.33 -5.08
CA ALA A 67 -6.54 6.99 -5.49
C ALA A 67 -5.67 5.96 -4.77
N SER A 68 -6.12 5.57 -3.60
CA SER A 68 -5.43 4.57 -2.77
C SER A 68 -5.46 3.18 -3.40
N VAL A 69 -4.39 2.42 -3.25
CA VAL A 69 -4.32 1.06 -3.78
C VAL A 69 -3.75 0.05 -2.79
N MET A 70 -4.29 -1.18 -2.86
CA MET A 70 -3.68 -2.38 -2.29
C MET A 70 -2.88 -3.11 -3.37
N HIS A 71 -1.66 -3.55 -3.04
CA HIS A 71 -0.79 -4.24 -3.98
C HIS A 71 -1.27 -5.63 -4.37
N VAL A 72 -2.17 -6.23 -3.58
CA VAL A 72 -2.83 -7.50 -3.89
C VAL A 72 -4.34 -7.35 -3.74
N GLY A 73 -5.10 -7.87 -4.71
CA GLY A 73 -6.56 -7.71 -4.74
C GLY A 73 -7.23 -8.64 -5.74
N GLU A 74 -8.54 -8.60 -5.79
CA GLU A 74 -9.32 -9.33 -6.82
C GLU A 74 -9.17 -8.64 -8.18
N LEU A 75 -9.22 -9.40 -9.26
CA LEU A 75 -9.09 -8.85 -10.62
C LEU A 75 -10.15 -7.77 -10.90
N ALA A 76 -11.38 -7.97 -10.42
CA ALA A 76 -12.48 -7.01 -10.58
C ALA A 76 -12.18 -5.65 -9.91
N TYR A 77 -11.46 -5.65 -8.78
CA TYR A 77 -10.99 -4.44 -8.12
C TYR A 77 -10.08 -3.63 -9.04
N TYR A 78 -9.06 -4.28 -9.62
CA TYR A 78 -8.12 -3.60 -10.52
C TYR A 78 -8.77 -3.15 -11.82
N GLN A 79 -9.73 -3.91 -12.35
CA GLN A 79 -10.51 -3.49 -13.53
C GLN A 79 -11.33 -2.22 -13.26
N ALA A 80 -11.99 -2.15 -12.09
CA ALA A 80 -12.72 -0.95 -11.69
C ALA A 80 -11.77 0.24 -11.47
N LEU A 81 -10.61 -0.01 -10.86
CA LEU A 81 -9.59 1.00 -10.62
C LEU A 81 -8.98 1.51 -11.93
N GLN A 82 -8.63 0.61 -12.87
CA GLN A 82 -8.13 0.99 -14.20
C GLN A 82 -9.13 1.88 -14.93
N HIS A 83 -10.41 1.47 -14.95
CA HIS A 83 -11.47 2.27 -15.59
C HIS A 83 -11.57 3.67 -14.97
N PHE A 84 -11.46 3.79 -13.66
CA PHE A 84 -11.43 5.07 -12.96
C PHE A 84 -10.21 5.91 -13.34
N LEU A 85 -9.02 5.30 -13.38
CA LEU A 85 -7.76 5.98 -13.70
C LEU A 85 -7.70 6.41 -15.18
N ASP A 86 -8.21 5.60 -16.09
CA ASP A 86 -8.30 5.93 -17.53
C ASP A 86 -9.15 7.18 -17.79
N ALA A 87 -10.10 7.49 -16.93
CA ALA A 87 -10.97 8.67 -17.04
C ALA A 87 -10.32 9.96 -16.50
N GLN A 88 -9.15 9.89 -15.87
CA GLN A 88 -8.48 11.07 -15.35
C GLN A 88 -7.64 11.78 -16.41
N THR A 89 -7.47 13.10 -16.27
CA THR A 89 -6.63 13.87 -17.20
C THR A 89 -5.16 13.47 -17.06
N VAL A 90 -4.70 13.27 -15.81
CA VAL A 90 -3.36 12.79 -15.48
C VAL A 90 -3.44 11.84 -14.29
N VAL A 91 -2.62 10.81 -14.31
CA VAL A 91 -2.39 9.87 -13.21
C VAL A 91 -0.93 9.95 -12.80
N LEU A 92 -0.66 10.42 -11.60
CA LEU A 92 0.66 10.37 -10.97
C LEU A 92 0.74 9.06 -10.17
N TYR A 93 1.60 8.13 -10.60
CA TYR A 93 1.61 6.80 -9.99
C TYR A 93 2.92 6.47 -9.26
N GLU A 94 2.77 5.59 -8.26
CA GLU A 94 3.85 5.01 -7.49
C GLU A 94 4.59 3.95 -8.30
N GLY A 95 5.92 4.09 -8.42
CA GLY A 95 6.74 3.09 -9.09
C GLY A 95 8.22 3.44 -8.93
N ILE A 96 8.90 2.79 -7.97
CA ILE A 96 10.34 3.01 -7.76
C ILE A 96 11.08 2.62 -9.04
N ASN A 97 11.66 3.61 -9.71
CA ASN A 97 12.40 3.39 -10.96
C ASN A 97 13.80 2.81 -10.64
N PRO A 98 14.19 1.66 -11.19
CA PRO A 98 15.54 1.12 -11.03
C PRO A 98 16.62 1.99 -11.68
N ASP A 99 16.28 2.77 -12.72
CA ASP A 99 17.23 3.56 -13.47
C ASP A 99 17.41 4.98 -12.89
N ALA A 100 18.67 5.42 -12.80
CA ALA A 100 19.08 6.67 -12.16
C ALA A 100 18.77 7.95 -12.97
N HIS A 101 17.88 7.90 -13.95
CA HIS A 101 17.60 9.07 -14.76
C HIS A 101 16.56 9.98 -14.10
N PRO A 102 16.81 11.30 -14.01
CA PRO A 102 15.81 12.23 -13.53
C PRO A 102 14.59 12.17 -14.43
N HIS A 103 13.45 11.94 -13.82
CA HIS A 103 12.12 11.98 -14.38
C HIS A 103 12.00 12.38 -15.86
N HIS A 104 12.06 11.42 -16.75
CA HIS A 104 11.46 11.56 -18.06
C HIS A 104 10.07 10.91 -17.99
N VAL A 105 9.09 11.73 -18.22
CA VAL A 105 7.64 11.54 -18.16
C VAL A 105 7.11 10.30 -18.93
N HIS A 106 7.97 9.48 -19.52
CA HIS A 106 7.63 8.36 -20.38
C HIS A 106 8.60 7.17 -20.28
N ASP A 107 9.36 7.03 -19.17
CA ASP A 107 10.15 5.81 -19.03
C ASP A 107 9.21 4.67 -18.61
N PRO A 108 9.01 3.66 -19.45
CA PRO A 108 8.19 2.51 -19.08
C PRO A 108 8.81 1.82 -17.87
N LEU A 109 7.96 1.38 -16.93
CA LEU A 109 8.41 0.41 -15.92
C LEU A 109 9.12 -0.74 -16.64
N PRO A 110 10.23 -1.29 -16.09
CA PRO A 110 10.84 -2.47 -16.67
C PRO A 110 9.74 -3.51 -16.86
N ALA A 111 9.60 -3.99 -18.09
CA ALA A 111 8.57 -4.95 -18.45
C ALA A 111 8.57 -6.08 -17.43
N ALA A 112 7.43 -6.40 -16.87
CA ALA A 112 7.29 -7.59 -16.03
C ALA A 112 7.92 -8.77 -16.77
N PRO A 113 8.78 -9.60 -16.14
CA PRO A 113 9.41 -10.72 -16.81
C PRO A 113 8.31 -11.57 -17.46
N PRO A 114 8.49 -12.01 -18.73
CA PRO A 114 7.46 -12.71 -19.47
C PRO A 114 6.97 -13.93 -18.68
N ALA A 115 5.66 -14.10 -18.62
CA ALA A 115 5.03 -15.24 -17.94
C ALA A 115 5.64 -16.54 -18.47
N GLY A 116 6.37 -17.28 -17.60
CA GLY A 116 7.02 -18.54 -17.97
C GLY A 116 8.53 -18.59 -17.79
N THR A 117 9.21 -17.51 -17.50
CA THR A 117 10.59 -17.59 -17.02
C THR A 117 10.57 -18.03 -15.55
N ASN A 118 11.38 -19.03 -15.17
CA ASN A 118 11.60 -19.49 -13.80
C ASN A 118 12.30 -18.40 -12.96
N GLY A 119 11.93 -17.14 -13.16
CA GLY A 119 12.43 -15.96 -12.47
C GLY A 119 11.71 -15.79 -11.14
N ASP A 120 12.46 -15.46 -10.13
CA ASP A 120 12.02 -15.17 -8.77
C ASP A 120 10.81 -14.22 -8.75
N TYR A 121 9.66 -14.81 -8.47
CA TYR A 121 8.44 -14.04 -8.22
C TYR A 121 8.68 -13.19 -6.97
N SER A 122 8.39 -11.90 -7.05
CA SER A 122 8.41 -11.02 -5.88
C SER A 122 7.57 -11.62 -4.74
N MET A 123 7.88 -11.28 -3.51
CA MET A 123 7.12 -11.72 -2.34
C MET A 123 5.63 -11.37 -2.48
N GLN A 124 5.33 -10.22 -3.07
CA GLN A 124 3.96 -9.75 -3.31
C GLN A 124 3.22 -10.64 -4.32
N SER A 125 3.88 -11.05 -5.42
CA SER A 125 3.29 -11.99 -6.39
C SER A 125 3.06 -13.38 -5.78
N ALA A 126 3.97 -13.84 -4.91
CA ALA A 126 3.81 -15.10 -4.19
C ALA A 126 2.63 -15.03 -3.21
N LEU A 127 2.51 -13.93 -2.47
CA LEU A 127 1.38 -13.66 -1.56
C LEU A 127 0.05 -13.59 -2.33
N ALA A 128 0.01 -12.85 -3.43
CA ALA A 128 -1.20 -12.74 -4.25
C ALA A 128 -1.70 -14.12 -4.68
N ARG A 129 -0.82 -14.95 -5.27
CA ARG A 129 -1.18 -16.31 -5.70
C ARG A 129 -1.63 -17.20 -4.55
N SER A 130 -0.93 -17.15 -3.41
CA SER A 130 -1.31 -17.97 -2.24
C SER A 130 -2.70 -17.64 -1.71
N LEU A 131 -3.13 -16.41 -1.88
CA LEU A 131 -4.45 -15.93 -1.46
C LEU A 131 -5.52 -16.07 -2.57
N GLY A 132 -5.16 -16.57 -3.77
CA GLY A 132 -6.07 -16.56 -4.92
C GLY A 132 -6.43 -15.14 -5.37
N LEU A 133 -5.49 -14.20 -5.21
CA LEU A 133 -5.58 -12.80 -5.61
C LEU A 133 -4.63 -12.50 -6.77
N VAL A 134 -4.72 -11.29 -7.32
CA VAL A 134 -3.85 -10.79 -8.37
C VAL A 134 -2.91 -9.74 -7.78
N PHE A 135 -1.69 -9.67 -8.30
CA PHE A 135 -0.75 -8.62 -7.96
C PHE A 135 -1.00 -7.37 -8.82
N GLN A 136 -0.91 -6.20 -8.23
CA GLN A 136 -1.20 -4.90 -8.87
C GLN A 136 -0.46 -4.72 -10.20
N LEU A 137 0.84 -5.03 -10.26
CA LEU A 137 1.64 -4.82 -11.48
C LEU A 137 1.25 -5.78 -12.62
N ASP A 138 0.57 -6.89 -12.32
CA ASP A 138 0.07 -7.84 -13.34
C ASP A 138 -1.32 -7.42 -13.87
N ALA A 139 -2.01 -6.49 -13.19
CA ALA A 139 -3.41 -6.18 -13.43
C ALA A 139 -3.66 -4.75 -13.92
N ILE A 140 -2.78 -3.81 -13.61
CA ILE A 140 -2.85 -2.41 -14.03
C ILE A 140 -1.97 -2.19 -15.27
N ASP A 141 -2.54 -1.56 -16.30
CA ASP A 141 -1.82 -1.13 -17.49
C ASP A 141 -1.24 0.28 -17.27
N TYR A 142 0.07 0.33 -17.04
CA TYR A 142 0.82 1.57 -16.79
C TYR A 142 1.27 2.28 -18.08
N ASP A 143 1.10 1.65 -19.26
CA ASP A 143 1.51 2.22 -20.55
C ASP A 143 0.48 3.22 -21.11
N ARG A 144 -0.47 3.66 -20.30
CA ARG A 144 -1.46 4.68 -20.67
C ARG A 144 -0.81 6.05 -20.84
N THR A 145 -1.23 6.79 -21.85
CA THR A 145 -0.67 8.12 -22.18
C THR A 145 -0.89 9.19 -21.12
N ASN A 146 -1.87 9.00 -20.23
CA ASN A 146 -2.16 9.89 -19.11
C ASN A 146 -1.44 9.47 -17.80
N PHE A 147 -0.65 8.38 -17.80
CA PHE A 147 0.09 7.91 -16.62
C PHE A 147 1.50 8.49 -16.62
N LEU A 148 1.89 9.08 -15.49
CA LEU A 148 3.20 9.67 -15.26
C LEU A 148 3.79 9.08 -13.99
N ASN A 149 4.98 8.49 -14.08
CA ASN A 149 5.71 8.05 -12.90
C ASN A 149 6.13 9.28 -12.08
N SER A 150 5.75 9.32 -10.81
CA SER A 150 6.03 10.43 -9.89
C SER A 150 6.72 9.94 -8.62
N ASP A 151 7.68 9.04 -8.76
CA ASP A 151 8.36 8.39 -7.64
C ASP A 151 9.88 8.61 -7.67
N LEU A 152 10.53 8.30 -6.55
CA LEU A 152 11.98 8.31 -6.45
C LEU A 152 12.59 7.07 -7.13
N SER A 153 13.77 7.24 -7.73
CA SER A 153 14.58 6.12 -8.18
C SER A 153 15.25 5.39 -7.00
N VAL A 154 15.64 4.13 -7.22
CA VAL A 154 16.43 3.36 -6.25
C VAL A 154 17.67 4.14 -5.80
N LEU A 155 18.38 4.78 -6.73
CA LEU A 155 19.56 5.57 -6.42
C LEU A 155 19.25 6.79 -5.54
N GLN A 156 18.14 7.49 -5.81
CA GLN A 156 17.71 8.62 -4.98
C GLN A 156 17.40 8.16 -3.55
N ILE A 157 16.67 7.04 -3.40
CA ILE A 157 16.38 6.45 -2.08
C ILE A 157 17.68 6.08 -1.35
N GLN A 158 18.62 5.41 -2.03
CA GLN A 158 19.92 5.06 -1.46
C GLN A 158 20.72 6.30 -1.03
N ASN A 159 20.73 7.36 -1.83
CA ASN A 159 21.41 8.61 -1.51
C ASN A 159 20.82 9.30 -0.28
N ILE A 160 19.50 9.35 -0.16
CA ILE A 160 18.81 9.89 1.02
C ILE A 160 19.12 9.04 2.26
N MET A 161 19.15 7.72 2.13
CA MET A 161 19.49 6.80 3.22
C MET A 161 20.94 6.99 3.67
N ALA A 162 21.87 7.26 2.74
CA ALA A 162 23.28 7.48 3.03
C ALA A 162 23.57 8.84 3.69
N GLU A 163 22.60 9.76 3.82
CA GLU A 163 22.78 11.13 4.38
C GLU A 163 23.90 11.93 3.68
N GLY A 164 24.02 11.78 2.36
CA GLY A 164 25.08 12.44 1.59
C GLY A 164 26.48 11.85 1.80
N ARG A 165 26.63 10.76 2.53
CA ARG A 165 27.89 9.99 2.53
C ARG A 165 28.06 9.35 1.15
N PRO A 166 29.23 9.47 0.49
CA PRO A 166 29.44 8.78 -0.78
C PRO A 166 29.16 7.29 -0.61
N LEU A 167 28.34 6.73 -1.47
CA LEU A 167 28.21 5.27 -1.56
C LEU A 167 29.59 4.76 -1.95
N VAL A 168 30.31 4.19 -1.00
CA VAL A 168 31.64 3.61 -1.28
C VAL A 168 31.41 2.46 -2.23
N ALA A 169 32.08 2.46 -3.37
CA ALA A 169 31.97 1.43 -4.42
C ALA A 169 32.30 0.00 -3.93
N ASN A 170 32.71 -0.16 -2.69
CA ASN A 170 33.03 -1.40 -2.01
C ASN A 170 32.09 -1.65 -0.84
N GLY A 171 30.80 -1.94 -1.11
CA GLY A 171 29.96 -2.70 -0.19
C GLY A 171 29.65 -2.09 1.19
N GLY A 172 29.64 -0.77 1.31
CA GLY A 172 29.07 -0.11 2.49
C GLY A 172 27.55 -0.22 2.42
N THR A 173 27.00 -1.27 3.02
CA THR A 173 25.59 -1.65 2.96
C THR A 173 24.75 -0.69 3.79
N ASN A 174 23.72 -0.10 3.18
CA ASN A 174 22.55 0.40 3.91
C ASN A 174 21.73 -0.83 4.37
N ALA A 175 22.24 -1.52 5.39
CA ALA A 175 21.77 -2.83 5.80
C ALA A 175 20.22 -2.96 5.88
N PRO A 176 19.45 -1.98 6.41
CA PRO A 176 18.00 -2.08 6.42
C PRO A 176 17.37 -2.05 5.03
N PHE A 177 17.91 -1.25 4.10
CA PHE A 177 17.39 -1.17 2.73
C PHE A 177 17.72 -2.43 1.92
N ASP A 178 18.94 -2.95 2.03
CA ASP A 178 19.35 -4.18 1.38
C ASP A 178 18.56 -5.39 1.91
N VAL A 179 18.33 -5.44 3.24
CA VAL A 179 17.46 -6.45 3.86
C VAL A 179 16.03 -6.34 3.37
N LEU A 180 15.49 -5.11 3.23
CA LEU A 180 14.14 -4.90 2.69
C LEU A 180 14.05 -5.42 1.24
N LEU A 181 15.03 -5.09 0.38
CA LEU A 181 15.08 -5.60 -0.99
C LEU A 181 15.13 -7.13 -1.03
N GLN A 182 15.97 -7.75 -0.19
CA GLN A 182 16.06 -9.22 -0.08
C GLN A 182 14.78 -9.86 0.46
N ILE A 183 14.04 -9.18 1.32
CA ILE A 183 12.72 -9.65 1.77
C ILE A 183 11.70 -9.51 0.63
N MET A 184 11.72 -8.38 -0.09
CA MET A 184 10.77 -8.10 -1.17
C MET A 184 10.95 -9.03 -2.38
N ASP A 185 12.18 -9.37 -2.74
CA ASP A 185 12.48 -10.31 -3.82
C ASP A 185 12.41 -11.78 -3.35
N GLY A 186 12.35 -12.01 -2.02
CA GLY A 186 12.26 -13.33 -1.42
C GLY A 186 13.56 -14.15 -1.50
N SER A 187 14.70 -13.51 -1.74
CA SER A 187 16.03 -14.16 -1.79
C SER A 187 16.58 -14.46 -0.40
N SER A 188 16.05 -13.83 0.66
CA SER A 188 16.46 -14.12 2.02
C SER A 188 16.02 -15.50 2.50
N PHE A 189 16.75 -16.09 3.45
CA PHE A 189 16.36 -17.35 4.09
C PHE A 189 14.95 -17.29 4.70
N LEU A 190 14.60 -16.18 5.35
CA LEU A 190 13.24 -15.94 5.87
C LEU A 190 12.22 -15.83 4.74
N GLY A 191 12.55 -15.18 3.63
CA GLY A 191 11.72 -15.13 2.44
C GLY A 191 11.44 -16.53 1.85
N SER A 192 12.43 -17.40 1.85
CA SER A 192 12.26 -18.80 1.38
C SER A 192 11.33 -19.60 2.29
N ILE A 193 11.49 -19.49 3.62
CA ILE A 193 10.57 -20.12 4.59
C ILE A 193 9.15 -19.56 4.42
N PHE A 194 9.01 -18.26 4.24
CA PHE A 194 7.72 -17.61 4.03
C PHE A 194 7.05 -18.10 2.74
N LYS A 195 7.78 -18.22 1.62
CA LYS A 195 7.28 -18.78 0.36
C LYS A 195 6.75 -20.20 0.54
N ILE A 196 7.45 -21.06 1.31
CA ILE A 196 6.98 -22.43 1.62
C ILE A 196 5.66 -22.35 2.41
N GLY A 197 5.57 -21.47 3.41
CA GLY A 197 4.33 -21.25 4.17
C GLY A 197 3.16 -20.79 3.29
N LEU A 198 3.42 -19.89 2.35
CA LEU A 198 2.43 -19.42 1.38
C LEU A 198 1.91 -20.55 0.47
N GLN A 199 2.76 -21.51 0.12
CA GLN A 199 2.37 -22.65 -0.69
C GLN A 199 1.33 -23.55 0.01
N PHE A 200 1.49 -23.76 1.32
CA PHE A 200 0.47 -24.46 2.12
C PHE A 200 -0.88 -23.73 2.17
N ILE A 201 -0.85 -22.41 2.17
CA ILE A 201 -2.08 -21.59 2.09
C ILE A 201 -2.72 -21.78 0.70
N ALA A 202 -1.93 -21.74 -0.37
CA ALA A 202 -2.40 -21.88 -1.74
C ALA A 202 -3.16 -23.19 -1.99
N ASP A 203 -2.75 -24.27 -1.35
CA ASP A 203 -3.32 -25.61 -1.53
C ASP A 203 -4.63 -25.83 -0.73
N SER A 204 -5.05 -24.86 0.08
CA SER A 204 -6.24 -24.98 0.94
C SER A 204 -7.17 -23.76 0.84
N PRO A 205 -8.34 -23.88 0.18
CA PRO A 205 -9.32 -22.79 0.11
C PRO A 205 -9.72 -22.24 1.48
N GLN A 206 -9.81 -23.08 2.50
CA GLN A 206 -10.12 -22.66 3.86
C GLN A 206 -8.97 -21.83 4.48
N LEU A 207 -7.71 -22.23 4.27
CA LEU A 207 -6.55 -21.45 4.75
C LEU A 207 -6.43 -20.13 4.00
N GLN A 208 -6.72 -20.10 2.70
CA GLN A 208 -6.79 -18.86 1.92
C GLN A 208 -7.83 -17.90 2.51
N ALA A 209 -9.02 -18.40 2.81
CA ALA A 209 -10.08 -17.58 3.39
C ALA A 209 -9.70 -17.05 4.78
N VAL A 210 -9.11 -17.88 5.64
CA VAL A 210 -8.59 -17.49 6.95
C VAL A 210 -7.53 -16.40 6.82
N ALA A 211 -6.57 -16.58 5.91
CA ALA A 211 -5.50 -15.61 5.68
C ALA A 211 -6.06 -14.28 5.11
N LYS A 212 -6.99 -14.34 4.14
CA LYS A 212 -7.68 -13.15 3.63
C LYS A 212 -8.47 -12.43 4.72
N LEU A 213 -9.22 -13.15 5.54
CA LEU A 213 -9.99 -12.54 6.64
C LEU A 213 -9.06 -11.87 7.66
N THR A 214 -7.94 -12.51 8.00
CA THR A 214 -6.91 -11.90 8.87
C THR A 214 -6.35 -10.62 8.26
N LEU A 215 -6.07 -10.62 6.96
CA LEU A 215 -5.57 -9.44 6.25
C LEU A 215 -6.61 -8.32 6.19
N ILE A 216 -7.89 -8.64 5.95
CA ILE A 216 -9.01 -7.68 5.99
C ILE A 216 -9.06 -7.00 7.36
N GLU A 217 -9.02 -7.79 8.44
CA GLU A 217 -9.10 -7.25 9.80
C GLU A 217 -7.87 -6.42 10.17
N ALA A 218 -6.67 -6.85 9.80
CA ALA A 218 -5.45 -6.12 10.07
C ALA A 218 -5.40 -4.79 9.31
N VAL A 219 -5.57 -4.82 7.98
CA VAL A 219 -5.47 -3.62 7.12
C VAL A 219 -6.67 -2.69 7.32
N GLY A 220 -7.88 -3.23 7.43
CA GLY A 220 -9.09 -2.41 7.60
C GLY A 220 -9.18 -1.68 8.95
N ARG A 221 -8.30 -2.03 9.91
CA ARG A 221 -8.20 -1.37 11.22
C ARG A 221 -6.94 -0.53 11.39
N LEU A 222 -6.03 -0.54 10.42
CA LEU A 222 -4.88 0.34 10.45
C LEU A 222 -5.34 1.81 10.50
N LYS A 223 -4.83 2.54 11.48
CA LYS A 223 -5.09 3.97 11.66
C LYS A 223 -3.76 4.70 11.81
N GLY A 224 -3.68 5.87 11.21
CA GLY A 224 -2.52 6.74 11.36
C GLY A 224 -1.43 6.51 10.32
N ASP A 225 -0.42 7.35 10.40
CA ASP A 225 0.71 7.39 9.49
C ASP A 225 1.71 6.28 9.83
N LEU A 226 2.03 5.45 8.87
CA LEU A 226 3.03 4.37 9.05
C LEU A 226 4.42 4.91 9.40
N SER A 227 4.70 6.18 9.11
CA SER A 227 5.97 6.82 9.51
C SER A 227 6.05 7.14 11.01
N ASP A 228 4.92 7.13 11.72
CA ASP A 228 4.84 7.43 13.15
C ASP A 228 4.98 6.18 14.05
N VAL A 229 5.30 5.01 13.47
CA VAL A 229 5.46 3.75 14.22
C VAL A 229 6.57 3.89 15.27
N GLN A 230 6.20 3.68 16.54
CA GLN A 230 7.13 3.73 17.68
C GLN A 230 7.77 2.36 17.93
N GLY A 231 8.91 2.36 18.62
CA GLY A 231 9.61 1.11 18.98
C GLY A 231 10.51 0.53 17.90
N LEU A 232 10.53 1.10 16.68
CA LEU A 232 11.46 0.67 15.63
C LEU A 232 12.88 1.13 15.92
N PRO A 233 13.91 0.32 15.60
CA PRO A 233 15.30 0.78 15.60
C PRO A 233 15.47 2.03 14.72
N PRO A 234 16.39 2.96 15.05
CA PRO A 234 16.56 4.22 14.33
C PRO A 234 16.72 4.07 12.81
N ASP A 235 17.47 3.06 12.36
CA ASP A 235 17.69 2.80 10.94
C ASP A 235 16.43 2.36 10.20
N TRP A 236 15.58 1.54 10.85
CA TRP A 236 14.29 1.14 10.31
C TRP A 236 13.29 2.29 10.30
N LYS A 237 13.28 3.12 11.35
CA LYS A 237 12.45 4.33 11.37
C LYS A 237 12.84 5.27 10.23
N LYS A 238 14.15 5.47 10.00
CA LYS A 238 14.64 6.26 8.89
C LYS A 238 14.24 5.67 7.54
N LEU A 239 14.36 4.35 7.38
CA LEU A 239 13.92 3.67 6.16
C LEU A 239 12.43 3.94 5.86
N ILE A 240 11.56 3.78 6.85
CA ILE A 240 10.12 4.05 6.68
C ILE A 240 9.87 5.53 6.36
N GLN A 241 10.56 6.45 7.04
CA GLN A 241 10.46 7.88 6.72
C GLN A 241 10.86 8.17 5.26
N VAL A 242 11.91 7.56 4.76
CA VAL A 242 12.31 7.72 3.35
C VAL A 242 11.28 7.09 2.41
N LEU A 243 10.83 5.87 2.72
CA LEU A 243 9.86 5.14 1.90
C LEU A 243 8.50 5.85 1.80
N ILE A 244 8.11 6.63 2.78
CA ILE A 244 6.83 7.36 2.81
C ILE A 244 7.05 8.85 2.57
N GLN A 245 7.75 9.54 3.48
CA GLN A 245 7.77 11.02 3.51
C GLN A 245 8.57 11.62 2.36
N ALA A 246 9.76 11.05 2.03
CA ALA A 246 10.58 11.58 0.94
C ALA A 246 9.92 11.36 -0.42
N ARG A 247 9.28 10.19 -0.61
CA ARG A 247 8.54 9.87 -1.84
C ARG A 247 7.29 10.76 -1.96
N ASN A 248 6.54 10.97 -0.89
CA ASN A 248 5.42 11.90 -0.87
C ASN A 248 5.85 13.34 -1.15
N GLN A 249 7.02 13.78 -0.67
CA GLN A 249 7.55 15.10 -0.98
C GLN A 249 7.87 15.26 -2.47
N ASN A 250 8.45 14.23 -3.10
CA ASN A 250 8.69 14.21 -4.54
C ASN A 250 7.37 14.33 -5.31
N LEU A 251 6.40 13.45 -4.99
CA LEU A 251 5.07 13.49 -5.57
C LEU A 251 4.40 14.86 -5.44
N MET A 252 4.46 15.52 -4.28
CA MET A 252 3.87 16.85 -4.09
C MET A 252 4.50 17.91 -4.99
N THR A 253 5.78 17.76 -5.33
CA THR A 253 6.46 18.64 -6.29
C THR A 253 5.88 18.43 -7.69
N ASP A 254 5.76 17.19 -8.13
CA ASP A 254 5.19 16.85 -9.45
C ASP A 254 3.71 17.22 -9.53
N LEU A 255 2.93 16.93 -8.49
CA LEU A 255 1.52 17.32 -8.40
C LEU A 255 1.35 18.84 -8.53
N SER A 256 2.18 19.61 -7.85
CA SER A 256 2.15 21.08 -7.92
C SER A 256 2.53 21.61 -9.31
N ALA A 257 3.38 20.89 -10.03
CA ALA A 257 3.75 21.22 -11.41
C ALA A 257 2.62 20.89 -12.40
N GLU A 258 1.98 19.72 -12.24
CA GLU A 258 0.87 19.29 -13.11
C GLU A 258 -0.40 20.13 -12.89
N LEU A 259 -0.70 20.54 -11.66
CA LEU A 259 -1.82 21.44 -11.35
C LEU A 259 -1.79 22.77 -12.14
N LYS A 260 -0.59 23.25 -12.51
CA LYS A 260 -0.42 24.47 -13.31
C LYS A 260 -0.67 24.27 -14.80
N LYS A 261 -0.61 23.02 -15.29
CA LYS A 261 -0.75 22.68 -16.72
C LYS A 261 -2.19 22.29 -17.09
N ILE A 262 -2.94 21.77 -16.11
CA ILE A 262 -4.26 21.19 -16.32
C ILE A 262 -5.33 22.27 -16.14
N PRO A 263 -6.33 22.35 -17.05
CA PRO A 263 -7.42 23.31 -16.93
C PRO A 263 -8.29 23.01 -15.70
N PRO A 264 -9.03 24.00 -15.16
CA PRO A 264 -9.87 23.83 -13.97
C PRO A 264 -10.93 22.72 -14.09
N SER A 265 -11.33 22.36 -15.30
CA SER A 265 -12.26 21.25 -15.56
C SER A 265 -11.59 19.87 -15.60
N GLY A 266 -10.26 19.80 -15.51
CA GLY A 266 -9.51 18.55 -15.52
C GLY A 266 -9.38 17.92 -14.14
N SER A 267 -8.77 16.75 -14.11
CA SER A 267 -8.56 15.97 -12.88
C SER A 267 -7.18 15.31 -12.85
N ILE A 268 -6.61 15.20 -11.67
CA ILE A 268 -5.37 14.45 -11.40
C ILE A 268 -5.67 13.35 -10.41
N ALA A 269 -5.34 12.11 -10.75
CA ALA A 269 -5.30 11.03 -9.77
C ALA A 269 -3.87 10.84 -9.25
N VAL A 270 -3.71 10.78 -7.95
CA VAL A 270 -2.51 10.33 -7.25
C VAL A 270 -2.75 8.86 -6.91
N PHE A 271 -2.10 7.96 -7.66
CA PHE A 271 -2.29 6.52 -7.58
C PHE A 271 -1.13 5.89 -6.81
N TYR A 272 -1.30 5.75 -5.50
CA TYR A 272 -0.28 5.36 -4.54
C TYR A 272 -0.80 4.35 -3.53
N GLY A 273 0.10 3.53 -2.96
CA GLY A 273 -0.23 2.59 -1.90
C GLY A 273 -0.89 3.26 -0.70
N THR A 274 -1.80 2.54 -0.06
CA THR A 274 -2.60 3.01 1.08
C THR A 274 -1.78 3.64 2.20
N GLY A 275 -0.55 3.15 2.43
CA GLY A 275 0.34 3.68 3.47
C GLY A 275 0.82 5.13 3.25
N HIS A 276 0.66 5.67 2.05
CA HIS A 276 1.04 7.04 1.71
C HIS A 276 -0.07 8.06 1.98
N MET A 277 -1.33 7.61 2.05
CA MET A 277 -2.50 8.46 1.91
C MET A 277 -2.71 9.45 3.04
N ASP A 278 -2.47 9.07 4.29
CA ASP A 278 -2.67 9.96 5.45
C ASP A 278 -1.74 11.18 5.40
N ASP A 279 -0.48 11.01 5.02
CA ASP A 279 0.47 12.12 4.85
C ASP A 279 0.15 12.94 3.60
N LEU A 280 -0.24 12.28 2.49
CA LEU A 280 -0.65 12.97 1.26
C LEU A 280 -1.90 13.82 1.47
N GLU A 281 -2.91 13.33 2.17
CA GLU A 281 -4.12 14.11 2.51
C GLU A 281 -3.76 15.37 3.32
N LYS A 282 -2.91 15.23 4.35
CA LYS A 282 -2.42 16.37 5.13
C LYS A 282 -1.74 17.41 4.25
N ARG A 283 -0.91 16.96 3.29
CA ARG A 283 -0.20 17.87 2.37
C ARG A 283 -1.13 18.52 1.35
N VAL A 284 -2.07 17.79 0.78
CA VAL A 284 -3.06 18.30 -0.16
C VAL A 284 -3.96 19.35 0.50
N THR A 285 -4.39 19.10 1.74
CA THR A 285 -5.26 20.01 2.47
C THR A 285 -4.50 21.26 2.97
N SER A 286 -3.33 21.08 3.58
CA SER A 286 -2.59 22.19 4.21
C SER A 286 -1.77 23.02 3.21
N ASN A 287 -1.10 22.37 2.22
CA ASN A 287 -0.16 23.07 1.34
C ASN A 287 -0.83 23.55 0.04
N LEU A 288 -1.80 22.79 -0.48
CA LEU A 288 -2.50 23.13 -1.73
C LEU A 288 -3.86 23.80 -1.48
N HIS A 289 -4.33 23.84 -0.23
CA HIS A 289 -5.63 24.42 0.13
C HIS A 289 -6.81 23.76 -0.59
N TYR A 290 -6.81 22.43 -0.63
CA TYR A 290 -7.91 21.61 -1.11
C TYR A 290 -8.69 21.05 0.08
N HIS A 291 -9.97 20.72 -0.13
CA HIS A 291 -10.78 20.02 0.85
C HIS A 291 -11.46 18.79 0.24
N THR A 292 -11.71 17.79 1.05
CA THR A 292 -12.38 16.55 0.63
C THR A 292 -13.87 16.77 0.38
N THR A 293 -14.43 16.08 -0.63
CA THR A 293 -15.85 16.19 -1.00
C THR A 293 -16.55 14.86 -1.17
N GLU A 294 -15.84 13.80 -1.57
CA GLU A 294 -16.44 12.53 -1.98
C GLU A 294 -15.46 11.37 -1.75
N ASP A 295 -15.97 10.22 -1.35
CA ASP A 295 -15.25 8.95 -1.32
C ASP A 295 -15.96 7.92 -2.20
N ILE A 296 -15.22 7.29 -3.11
CA ILE A 296 -15.63 6.10 -3.84
C ILE A 296 -14.94 4.91 -3.18
N TRP A 297 -15.71 3.93 -2.73
CA TRP A 297 -15.17 2.74 -2.07
C TRP A 297 -15.16 1.54 -3.01
N LEU A 298 -13.99 1.00 -3.29
CA LEU A 298 -13.81 -0.18 -4.13
C LEU A 298 -13.49 -1.40 -3.25
N PRO A 299 -14.19 -2.54 -3.44
CA PRO A 299 -13.86 -3.77 -2.74
C PRO A 299 -12.55 -4.35 -3.29
N ALA A 300 -11.47 -4.30 -2.50
CA ALA A 300 -10.17 -4.84 -2.92
C ALA A 300 -10.20 -6.37 -2.98
N PHE A 301 -10.75 -7.01 -1.98
CA PHE A 301 -11.02 -8.45 -1.96
C PHE A 301 -12.02 -8.79 -0.86
N SER A 302 -12.59 -9.99 -0.95
CA SER A 302 -13.66 -10.46 -0.09
C SER A 302 -13.44 -11.88 0.38
N VAL A 303 -14.13 -12.24 1.46
CA VAL A 303 -14.30 -13.60 1.96
C VAL A 303 -15.77 -13.89 2.12
N ASP A 304 -16.24 -14.91 1.40
CA ASP A 304 -17.56 -15.52 1.61
C ASP A 304 -17.41 -16.61 2.68
N LEU A 305 -17.89 -16.33 3.89
CA LEU A 305 -17.73 -17.20 5.05
C LEU A 305 -18.40 -18.56 4.83
N GLN A 306 -19.57 -18.57 4.20
CA GLN A 306 -20.32 -19.81 3.95
C GLN A 306 -19.59 -20.71 2.94
N LYS A 307 -19.15 -20.14 1.81
CA LYS A 307 -18.39 -20.90 0.79
C LYS A 307 -17.05 -21.39 1.32
N SER A 308 -16.44 -20.64 2.25
CA SER A 308 -15.14 -20.99 2.84
C SER A 308 -15.25 -21.98 4.00
N GLY A 309 -16.46 -22.35 4.42
CA GLY A 309 -16.68 -23.21 5.58
C GLY A 309 -16.27 -22.57 6.91
N ILE A 310 -16.25 -21.25 6.99
CA ILE A 310 -15.95 -20.49 8.20
C ILE A 310 -17.28 -20.13 8.86
N THR A 311 -17.47 -20.57 10.11
CA THR A 311 -18.65 -20.20 10.86
C THR A 311 -18.59 -18.74 11.33
N PRO A 312 -19.71 -18.06 11.55
CA PRO A 312 -19.73 -16.71 12.11
C PRO A 312 -19.00 -16.61 13.47
N ALA A 313 -19.05 -17.66 14.28
CA ALA A 313 -18.35 -17.70 15.57
C ALA A 313 -16.81 -17.73 15.38
N GLU A 314 -16.30 -18.51 14.42
CA GLU A 314 -14.89 -18.54 14.08
C GLU A 314 -14.42 -17.19 13.50
N ALA A 315 -15.21 -16.58 12.62
CA ALA A 315 -14.92 -15.26 12.08
C ALA A 315 -14.83 -14.20 13.20
N GLN A 316 -15.80 -14.15 14.11
CA GLN A 316 -15.79 -13.24 15.26
C GLN A 316 -14.62 -13.48 16.20
N TRP A 317 -14.26 -14.74 16.42
CA TRP A 317 -13.08 -15.08 17.25
C TRP A 317 -11.79 -14.56 16.60
N MET A 318 -11.62 -14.74 15.29
CA MET A 318 -10.47 -14.21 14.54
C MET A 318 -10.41 -12.69 14.58
N GLN A 319 -11.55 -12.01 14.40
CA GLN A 319 -11.66 -10.55 14.52
C GLN A 319 -11.17 -10.05 15.90
N LYS A 320 -11.65 -10.68 16.96
CA LYS A 320 -11.24 -10.33 18.34
C LYS A 320 -9.75 -10.59 18.58
N LEU A 321 -9.21 -11.67 18.00
CA LEU A 321 -7.78 -12.00 18.14
C LEU A 321 -6.91 -10.94 17.43
N VAL A 322 -7.22 -10.59 16.19
CA VAL A 322 -6.48 -9.56 15.44
C VAL A 322 -6.62 -8.21 16.14
N GLN A 323 -7.84 -7.83 16.55
CA GLN A 323 -8.08 -6.59 17.28
C GLN A 323 -7.27 -6.53 18.58
N GLY A 324 -7.27 -7.60 19.37
CA GLY A 324 -6.51 -7.66 20.63
C GLY A 324 -4.99 -7.52 20.42
N GLN A 325 -4.46 -8.08 19.33
CA GLN A 325 -3.04 -7.92 18.97
C GLN A 325 -2.74 -6.47 18.52
N MET A 326 -3.60 -5.88 17.69
CA MET A 326 -3.43 -4.48 17.26
C MET A 326 -3.54 -3.50 18.44
N ASP A 327 -4.51 -3.70 19.33
CA ASP A 327 -4.66 -2.89 20.55
C ASP A 327 -3.43 -2.99 21.47
N GLN A 328 -2.81 -4.17 21.57
CA GLN A 328 -1.56 -4.35 22.32
C GLN A 328 -0.38 -3.60 21.67
N MET A 329 -0.31 -3.58 20.34
CA MET A 329 0.72 -2.84 19.62
C MET A 329 0.54 -1.31 19.75
N GLN A 330 -0.70 -0.84 19.82
CA GLN A 330 -1.02 0.59 19.97
C GLN A 330 -0.89 1.11 21.42
N ARG A 331 -0.86 0.22 22.44
CA ARG A 331 -0.74 0.60 23.86
C ARG A 331 0.68 0.60 24.40
N ARG A 332 1.65 0.10 23.64
CA ARG A 332 3.09 0.08 24.01
C ARG A 332 3.81 1.23 23.34
#